data_a4d2dea4307cd4485f96826d33b1055d
#
_entry.id   a4d2dea4307cd4485f96826d33b1055d
#
_cell.length_a   1.000
_cell.length_b   1.000
_cell.length_c   1.000
_cell.angle_alpha   90.00
_cell.angle_beta   90.00
_cell.angle_gamma   90.00
#
_symmetry.space_group_name_H-M   'P 1'
#
loop_
_entity.id
_entity.type
_entity.pdbx_description
1 polymer ?
#
loop_
_entity_poly.entity_id
_entity_poly.type
_entity_poly.pdbx_seq_one_letter_code
_entity_poly.pdbx_strand_id
1 'polypeptide(L)'
;ALKLGGTTVTSTAAELNLIDGSSAGTIVNSKAVIYSSGGQVNGTTLAIAGTEITATAAELNYNDTGAAVGTVVASKTVTADANKDVASLRNLTLTGELDAATLDISGNADIDGTLEADVLTVDGVAAKVAGLETIYVPATAMYPNTTSGCADLAQVELSNGPELKCLDFDPSSDENAQFTVCFPKSWNEGTITFQAFWTVTGTNTGTVAWGLSGVSIADDASVNTAFGTNVVATAKAFSGTSNDMTVSAASGAVTVASAAVDTQTYFQVMRDVSADDQSGDARLLGIKLFFTTDAK
;
A
#
# COMPACT_ATOMS: atom_id res chain seq x y z
N ALA A 1 67.81 11.08 64.42
CA ALA A 1 66.59 11.19 63.57
C ALA A 1 66.44 12.65 63.12
N LEU A 2 66.08 12.86 61.84
CA LEU A 2 65.79 14.20 61.34
C LEU A 2 64.46 14.68 61.96
N LYS A 3 64.49 15.92 62.47
CA LYS A 3 63.37 16.62 63.06
C LYS A 3 63.10 17.91 62.37
N LEU A 4 61.88 18.21 62.02
CA LEU A 4 61.41 19.49 61.47
C LEU A 4 60.35 20.07 62.42
N GLY A 5 60.55 21.27 62.94
CA GLY A 5 59.68 21.91 63.91
C GLY A 5 59.40 21.06 65.19
N GLY A 6 60.39 20.29 65.65
CA GLY A 6 60.26 19.39 66.81
C GLY A 6 59.68 18.01 66.52
N THR A 7 59.06 17.79 65.33
CA THR A 7 58.48 16.51 64.94
C THR A 7 59.52 15.66 64.20
N THR A 8 59.62 14.36 64.58
CA THR A 8 60.48 13.41 63.88
C THR A 8 59.93 13.06 62.51
N VAL A 9 60.84 13.24 61.49
CA VAL A 9 60.52 12.72 60.16
C VAL A 9 60.67 11.20 60.13
N THR A 10 59.65 10.49 59.87
CA THR A 10 59.63 9.02 59.81
C THR A 10 59.88 8.45 58.42
N SER A 11 59.83 9.31 57.40
CA SER A 11 60.13 8.93 56.01
C SER A 11 61.60 8.56 55.85
N THR A 12 61.86 7.50 55.10
CA THR A 12 63.21 7.07 54.72
C THR A 12 63.88 8.08 53.76
N ALA A 13 65.15 8.04 53.62
CA ALA A 13 65.85 8.86 52.63
C ALA A 13 65.39 8.56 51.18
N ALA A 14 65.07 7.24 50.89
CA ALA A 14 64.59 6.88 49.59
C ALA A 14 63.25 7.52 49.28
N GLU A 15 62.32 7.54 50.25
CA GLU A 15 61.01 8.17 50.09
C GLU A 15 61.07 9.67 49.98
N LEU A 16 61.99 10.33 50.75
CA LEU A 16 62.24 11.79 50.61
C LEU A 16 62.83 12.14 49.24
N ASN A 17 63.71 11.29 48.70
CA ASN A 17 64.34 11.49 47.41
C ASN A 17 63.32 11.33 46.22
N LEU A 18 62.17 10.77 46.47
CA LEU A 18 61.06 10.78 45.45
C LEU A 18 60.55 12.20 45.22
N ILE A 19 60.65 13.10 46.21
CA ILE A 19 60.19 14.49 46.08
C ILE A 19 61.27 15.36 45.39
N ASP A 20 62.52 15.01 45.55
CA ASP A 20 63.64 15.74 44.94
C ASP A 20 63.56 15.63 43.40
N GLY A 21 63.59 16.78 42.74
CA GLY A 21 63.44 16.87 41.29
C GLY A 21 61.99 16.71 40.78
N SER A 22 61.02 16.61 41.69
CA SER A 22 59.55 16.69 41.28
C SER A 22 59.22 18.14 40.90
N SER A 23 58.33 18.29 39.93
CA SER A 23 57.81 19.59 39.47
C SER A 23 56.33 19.70 39.68
N ALA A 24 55.87 20.80 40.29
CA ALA A 24 54.46 21.00 40.56
C ALA A 24 53.62 21.02 39.23
N GLY A 25 52.57 20.23 39.15
CA GLY A 25 51.67 20.11 38.00
C GLY A 25 52.26 19.27 36.87
N THR A 26 53.43 18.70 36.97
CA THR A 26 54.06 17.86 35.93
C THR A 26 54.42 16.47 36.50
N ILE A 27 54.17 15.42 35.73
CA ILE A 27 54.67 14.07 36.09
C ILE A 27 56.10 13.93 35.68
N VAL A 28 56.99 13.66 36.67
CA VAL A 28 58.39 13.32 36.44
C VAL A 28 58.59 11.84 36.77
N ASN A 29 59.16 11.08 35.82
CA ASN A 29 59.28 9.62 35.98
C ASN A 29 60.08 9.29 37.25
N SER A 30 59.64 8.28 38.00
CA SER A 30 60.23 7.80 39.26
C SER A 30 60.28 8.85 40.38
N LYS A 31 59.39 9.87 40.29
CA LYS A 31 59.26 10.90 41.32
C LYS A 31 57.81 10.98 41.83
N ALA A 32 57.66 11.66 42.98
CA ALA A 32 56.33 11.95 43.51
C ALA A 32 55.62 12.93 42.63
N VAL A 33 54.26 12.67 42.45
CA VAL A 33 53.43 13.63 41.73
C VAL A 33 52.99 14.75 42.67
N ILE A 34 53.31 15.99 42.28
CA ILE A 34 52.91 17.16 43.01
C ILE A 34 51.91 17.95 42.18
N TYR A 35 50.76 18.27 42.78
CA TYR A 35 49.75 19.10 42.12
C TYR A 35 50.24 20.51 41.83
N SER A 36 49.81 21.13 40.74
CA SER A 36 49.93 22.53 40.47
C SER A 36 49.19 23.40 41.51
N SER A 37 49.39 24.70 41.52
CA SER A 37 48.64 25.63 42.37
C SER A 37 47.12 25.60 42.09
N GLY A 38 46.70 25.14 40.90
CA GLY A 38 45.28 24.91 40.52
C GLY A 38 44.76 23.49 40.83
N GLY A 39 45.57 22.66 41.54
CA GLY A 39 45.16 21.28 41.86
C GLY A 39 45.24 20.29 40.71
N GLN A 40 46.02 20.60 39.66
CA GLN A 40 46.10 19.80 38.43
C GLN A 40 47.42 18.99 38.40
N VAL A 41 47.36 17.84 37.72
CA VAL A 41 48.49 17.03 37.29
C VAL A 41 48.49 16.96 35.77
N ASN A 42 49.55 17.41 35.13
CA ASN A 42 49.72 17.33 33.69
C ASN A 42 50.66 16.17 33.35
N GLY A 43 50.08 15.08 32.87
CA GLY A 43 50.79 13.91 32.36
C GLY A 43 50.68 13.84 30.83
N THR A 44 51.67 13.22 30.20
CA THR A 44 51.64 12.95 28.75
C THR A 44 50.70 11.81 28.40
N THR A 45 50.53 10.84 29.30
CA THR A 45 49.63 9.68 29.16
C THR A 45 48.94 9.37 30.47
N LEU A 46 47.70 8.88 30.36
CA LEU A 46 46.93 8.31 31.47
C LEU A 46 46.75 6.81 31.23
N ALA A 47 47.22 5.99 32.18
CA ALA A 47 47.04 4.54 32.11
C ALA A 47 46.30 4.03 33.35
N ILE A 48 45.40 3.10 33.17
CA ILE A 48 44.68 2.40 34.24
C ILE A 48 45.04 0.91 34.18
N ALA A 49 45.55 0.37 35.28
CA ALA A 49 46.02 -1.02 35.39
C ALA A 49 46.98 -1.41 34.24
N GLY A 50 47.88 -0.48 33.85
CA GLY A 50 48.86 -0.71 32.79
C GLY A 50 48.36 -0.51 31.34
N THR A 51 47.06 -0.26 31.14
CA THR A 51 46.51 0.05 29.84
C THR A 51 46.39 1.56 29.63
N GLU A 52 47.00 2.05 28.56
CA GLU A 52 46.97 3.49 28.21
C GLU A 52 45.60 3.90 27.69
N ILE A 53 45.08 5.04 28.15
CA ILE A 53 43.90 5.69 27.58
C ILE A 53 44.38 6.56 26.43
N THR A 54 44.05 6.19 25.20
CA THR A 54 44.44 6.88 23.96
C THR A 54 43.48 8.02 23.60
N ALA A 55 42.30 8.08 24.23
CA ALA A 55 41.36 9.16 24.02
C ALA A 55 41.91 10.51 24.49
N THR A 56 41.76 11.54 23.68
CA THR A 56 42.16 12.92 24.03
C THR A 56 41.24 13.46 25.12
N ALA A 57 41.73 14.51 25.83
CA ALA A 57 40.91 15.20 26.83
C ALA A 57 39.59 15.73 26.24
N ALA A 58 39.59 16.17 24.97
CA ALA A 58 38.39 16.61 24.28
C ALA A 58 37.40 15.46 24.10
N GLU A 59 37.85 14.28 23.66
CA GLU A 59 36.99 13.08 23.48
C GLU A 59 36.48 12.55 24.83
N LEU A 60 37.29 12.58 25.88
CA LEU A 60 36.80 12.22 27.22
C LEU A 60 35.74 13.21 27.72
N ASN A 61 35.88 14.50 27.41
CA ASN A 61 34.90 15.52 27.77
C ASN A 61 33.57 15.43 26.98
N TYR A 62 33.50 14.63 25.89
CA TYR A 62 32.21 14.32 25.27
C TYR A 62 31.30 13.51 26.20
N ASN A 63 31.87 12.76 27.17
CA ASN A 63 31.10 12.03 28.16
C ASN A 63 30.49 12.91 29.26
N ASP A 64 31.01 14.12 29.44
CA ASP A 64 30.39 15.09 30.34
C ASP A 64 29.24 15.81 29.63
N THR A 65 28.06 15.26 29.77
CA THR A 65 26.88 15.78 29.12
C THR A 65 26.26 16.97 29.83
N GLY A 66 26.54 17.16 31.13
CA GLY A 66 25.86 18.16 31.96
C GLY A 66 24.35 17.99 32.11
N ALA A 67 23.80 16.87 31.61
CA ALA A 67 22.39 16.56 31.63
C ALA A 67 22.11 15.18 32.28
N ALA A 68 20.87 14.93 32.64
CA ALA A 68 20.47 13.62 33.14
C ALA A 68 20.69 12.52 32.08
N VAL A 69 21.01 11.31 32.52
CA VAL A 69 21.13 10.13 31.64
C VAL A 69 19.85 9.93 30.85
N GLY A 70 19.96 9.46 29.60
CA GLY A 70 18.83 9.31 28.70
C GLY A 70 18.53 10.56 27.85
N THR A 71 19.15 11.72 28.14
CA THR A 71 18.98 12.95 27.37
C THR A 71 20.11 13.12 26.36
N VAL A 72 19.78 13.33 25.10
CA VAL A 72 20.74 13.61 24.03
C VAL A 72 21.15 15.10 24.09
N VAL A 73 22.45 15.36 24.18
CA VAL A 73 23.04 16.70 24.18
C VAL A 73 23.93 16.87 22.95
N ALA A 74 23.84 18.02 22.29
CA ALA A 74 24.61 18.30 21.09
C ALA A 74 26.13 18.18 21.38
N SER A 75 26.87 17.56 20.46
CA SER A 75 28.31 17.31 20.55
C SER A 75 28.76 16.49 21.78
N LYS A 76 27.88 15.69 22.32
CA LYS A 76 28.14 14.79 23.46
C LYS A 76 27.81 13.34 23.13
N THR A 77 28.28 12.42 23.94
CA THR A 77 27.87 11.00 23.84
C THR A 77 26.41 10.84 24.15
N VAL A 78 25.77 9.86 23.48
CA VAL A 78 24.40 9.46 23.78
C VAL A 78 24.46 8.45 24.91
N THR A 79 23.77 8.73 26.01
CA THR A 79 23.62 7.81 27.14
C THR A 79 22.17 7.40 27.30
N ALA A 80 21.94 6.13 27.58
CA ALA A 80 20.61 5.65 27.97
C ALA A 80 20.41 5.82 29.49
N ASP A 81 19.18 6.01 29.91
CA ASP A 81 18.81 6.01 31.35
C ASP A 81 18.71 4.59 31.95
N ALA A 82 18.26 4.47 33.21
CA ALA A 82 18.11 3.19 33.90
C ALA A 82 17.09 2.24 33.25
N ASN A 83 16.12 2.78 32.49
CA ASN A 83 15.13 2.02 31.73
C ASN A 83 15.61 1.64 30.33
N LYS A 84 16.81 2.10 29.93
CA LYS A 84 17.41 2.00 28.59
C LYS A 84 16.78 2.94 27.56
N ASP A 85 16.14 4.02 28.03
CA ASP A 85 15.52 5.01 27.16
C ASP A 85 16.50 6.08 26.73
N VAL A 86 16.35 6.57 25.49
CA VAL A 86 17.06 7.73 24.93
C VAL A 86 16.02 8.73 24.43
N ALA A 87 16.03 9.91 25.03
CA ALA A 87 15.10 10.99 24.71
C ALA A 87 15.78 12.15 23.96
N SER A 88 14.98 13.05 23.39
CA SER A 88 15.43 14.30 22.76
C SER A 88 16.29 14.12 21.50
N LEU A 89 16.14 12.99 20.80
CA LEU A 89 16.64 12.87 19.44
C LEU A 89 15.80 13.76 18.51
N ARG A 90 16.46 14.69 17.81
CA ARG A 90 15.78 15.55 16.84
C ARG A 90 15.58 14.84 15.51
N ASN A 91 16.60 14.18 15.02
CA ASN A 91 16.57 13.39 13.80
C ASN A 91 17.26 12.04 14.05
N LEU A 92 16.69 10.97 13.57
CA LEU A 92 17.30 9.64 13.55
C LEU A 92 17.40 9.20 12.10
N THR A 93 18.61 9.01 11.58
CA THR A 93 18.87 8.45 10.25
C THR A 93 19.43 7.05 10.41
N LEU A 94 18.74 6.06 9.85
CA LEU A 94 19.18 4.68 9.79
C LEU A 94 19.55 4.33 8.35
N THR A 95 20.67 3.66 8.13
CA THR A 95 21.07 3.14 6.81
C THR A 95 20.66 1.67 6.62
N GLY A 96 20.05 1.07 7.63
CA GLY A 96 19.55 -0.30 7.66
C GLY A 96 18.14 -0.34 8.21
N GLU A 97 17.79 -1.47 8.78
CA GLU A 97 16.46 -1.77 9.32
C GLU A 97 16.23 -1.14 10.70
N LEU A 98 15.00 -0.73 10.97
CA LEU A 98 14.51 -0.44 12.32
C LEU A 98 13.67 -1.65 12.78
N ASP A 99 14.21 -2.46 13.67
CA ASP A 99 13.48 -3.55 14.35
C ASP A 99 12.87 -3.01 15.65
N ALA A 100 11.55 -2.89 15.69
CA ALA A 100 10.82 -2.37 16.84
C ALA A 100 9.52 -3.17 17.05
N ALA A 101 9.23 -3.54 18.28
CA ALA A 101 7.98 -4.24 18.62
C ALA A 101 6.73 -3.39 18.36
N THR A 102 6.84 -2.07 18.54
CA THR A 102 5.80 -1.08 18.24
C THR A 102 6.44 0.19 17.69
N LEU A 103 5.75 0.84 16.76
CA LEU A 103 6.13 2.15 16.22
C LEU A 103 4.93 3.09 16.39
N ASP A 104 5.09 4.11 17.25
CA ASP A 104 4.08 5.16 17.48
C ASP A 104 4.56 6.46 16.81
N ILE A 105 3.78 6.95 15.84
CA ILE A 105 4.07 8.18 15.10
C ILE A 105 2.93 9.17 15.34
N SER A 106 3.17 10.20 16.13
CA SER A 106 2.17 11.24 16.41
C SER A 106 1.97 12.26 15.28
N GLY A 107 2.80 12.22 14.24
CA GLY A 107 2.73 13.08 13.06
C GLY A 107 2.46 12.28 11.77
N ASN A 108 2.88 12.80 10.64
CA ASN A 108 2.77 12.12 9.35
C ASN A 108 3.86 11.04 9.21
N ALA A 109 3.50 9.90 8.63
CA ALA A 109 4.44 8.92 8.08
C ALA A 109 4.49 9.11 6.56
N ASP A 110 5.69 9.27 6.01
CA ASP A 110 5.95 9.30 4.57
C ASP A 110 6.76 8.05 4.21
N ILE A 111 6.20 7.24 3.31
CA ILE A 111 6.77 5.94 2.93
C ILE A 111 6.96 5.93 1.41
N ASP A 112 8.19 6.19 0.95
CA ASP A 112 8.52 6.19 -0.48
C ASP A 112 8.48 4.78 -1.13
N GLY A 113 8.45 3.74 -0.30
CA GLY A 113 8.43 2.34 -0.74
C GLY A 113 7.06 1.68 -0.55
N THR A 114 7.08 0.38 -0.34
CA THR A 114 5.90 -0.44 -0.06
C THR A 114 5.63 -0.50 1.44
N LEU A 115 4.37 -0.24 1.84
CA LEU A 115 3.88 -0.58 3.17
C LEU A 115 3.25 -1.98 3.11
N GLU A 116 3.85 -2.95 3.78
CA GLU A 116 3.29 -4.27 3.99
C GLU A 116 2.76 -4.37 5.41
N ALA A 117 1.51 -4.72 5.57
CA ALA A 117 0.85 -4.89 6.86
C ALA A 117 -0.18 -6.02 6.76
N ASP A 118 -0.27 -6.87 7.77
CA ASP A 118 -1.29 -7.93 7.85
C ASP A 118 -2.70 -7.34 7.88
N VAL A 119 -2.87 -6.23 8.55
CA VAL A 119 -4.12 -5.45 8.61
C VAL A 119 -3.77 -3.97 8.64
N LEU A 120 -4.33 -3.20 7.70
CA LEU A 120 -4.32 -1.74 7.75
C LEU A 120 -5.68 -1.26 8.24
N THR A 121 -5.70 -0.50 9.33
CA THR A 121 -6.93 0.14 9.83
C THR A 121 -6.81 1.66 9.82
N VAL A 122 -7.93 2.33 9.58
CA VAL A 122 -8.08 3.78 9.73
C VAL A 122 -9.19 4.01 10.75
N ASP A 123 -8.91 4.71 11.84
CA ASP A 123 -9.84 4.91 12.97
C ASP A 123 -10.44 3.59 13.50
N GLY A 124 -9.63 2.53 13.55
CA GLY A 124 -10.05 1.21 14.03
C GLY A 124 -10.87 0.38 13.04
N VAL A 125 -11.13 0.88 11.83
CA VAL A 125 -11.86 0.19 10.76
C VAL A 125 -10.86 -0.30 9.71
N ALA A 126 -11.02 -1.53 9.20
CA ALA A 126 -10.19 -2.05 8.13
C ALA A 126 -10.25 -1.14 6.90
N ALA A 127 -9.09 -0.69 6.43
CA ALA A 127 -9.00 0.14 5.24
C ALA A 127 -9.46 -0.64 4.00
N LYS A 128 -10.33 -0.03 3.20
CA LYS A 128 -10.66 -0.54 1.87
C LYS A 128 -9.65 0.00 0.87
N VAL A 129 -9.14 -0.89 0.02
CA VAL A 129 -8.24 -0.50 -1.06
C VAL A 129 -9.06 -0.22 -2.30
N ALA A 130 -8.85 0.93 -2.93
CA ALA A 130 -9.41 1.21 -4.25
C ALA A 130 -8.92 0.15 -5.26
N GLY A 131 -9.81 -0.35 -6.10
CA GLY A 131 -9.47 -1.42 -7.04
C GLY A 131 -10.51 -1.64 -8.12
N LEU A 132 -10.22 -2.59 -8.99
CA LEU A 132 -11.15 -3.04 -10.02
C LEU A 132 -12.01 -4.18 -9.46
N GLU A 133 -13.32 -3.98 -9.46
CA GLU A 133 -14.32 -4.92 -9.02
C GLU A 133 -15.19 -5.40 -10.19
N THR A 134 -15.94 -6.47 -9.96
CA THR A 134 -16.79 -7.07 -11.01
C THR A 134 -18.18 -7.39 -10.52
N ILE A 135 -19.17 -7.19 -11.43
CA ILE A 135 -20.53 -7.70 -11.27
C ILE A 135 -20.84 -8.60 -12.47
N TYR A 136 -21.27 -9.82 -12.23
CA TYR A 136 -21.77 -10.70 -13.28
C TYR A 136 -23.29 -10.70 -13.28
N VAL A 137 -23.88 -10.38 -14.44
CA VAL A 137 -25.32 -10.40 -14.67
C VAL A 137 -25.65 -11.53 -15.64
N PRO A 138 -26.30 -12.61 -15.19
CA PRO A 138 -26.68 -13.71 -16.07
C PRO A 138 -27.83 -13.33 -16.99
N ALA A 139 -27.96 -14.00 -18.12
CA ALA A 139 -29.09 -13.80 -19.06
C ALA A 139 -30.47 -13.96 -18.40
N THR A 140 -30.58 -14.74 -17.32
CA THR A 140 -31.82 -14.88 -16.55
C THR A 140 -32.29 -13.61 -15.86
N ALA A 141 -31.40 -12.63 -15.66
CA ALA A 141 -31.72 -11.32 -15.10
C ALA A 141 -31.97 -10.25 -16.18
N MET A 142 -32.04 -10.67 -17.44
CA MET A 142 -32.24 -9.80 -18.60
C MET A 142 -33.58 -10.03 -19.24
N TYR A 143 -34.03 -9.05 -20.00
CA TYR A 143 -35.29 -9.14 -20.77
C TYR A 143 -35.12 -8.44 -22.13
N PRO A 144 -35.73 -8.98 -23.22
CA PRO A 144 -35.69 -8.36 -24.53
C PRO A 144 -36.37 -6.99 -24.54
N ASN A 145 -35.90 -6.07 -25.38
CA ASN A 145 -36.60 -4.83 -25.64
C ASN A 145 -37.94 -5.15 -26.37
N THR A 146 -38.96 -4.33 -26.17
CA THR A 146 -40.25 -4.46 -26.92
C THR A 146 -40.06 -4.19 -28.40
N THR A 147 -39.15 -3.25 -28.75
CA THR A 147 -38.78 -2.92 -30.13
C THR A 147 -37.35 -3.32 -30.37
N SER A 148 -37.06 -4.06 -31.43
CA SER A 148 -35.72 -4.59 -31.72
C SER A 148 -35.13 -5.38 -30.55
N GLY A 149 -35.95 -6.16 -29.87
CA GLY A 149 -35.53 -7.08 -28.83
C GLY A 149 -35.05 -8.40 -29.42
N CYS A 150 -34.12 -9.04 -28.73
CA CYS A 150 -33.72 -10.42 -29.00
C CYS A 150 -34.86 -11.40 -28.68
N ALA A 151 -34.64 -12.69 -28.91
CA ALA A 151 -35.59 -13.73 -28.53
C ALA A 151 -35.83 -13.79 -27.00
N ASP A 152 -36.99 -14.30 -26.60
CA ASP A 152 -37.28 -14.51 -25.18
C ASP A 152 -36.31 -15.49 -24.53
N LEU A 153 -36.17 -15.40 -23.18
CA LEU A 153 -35.27 -16.25 -22.42
C LEU A 153 -35.52 -17.75 -22.70
N ALA A 154 -34.54 -18.38 -23.30
CA ALA A 154 -34.56 -19.81 -23.59
C ALA A 154 -33.91 -20.64 -22.49
N GLN A 155 -34.35 -21.87 -22.35
CA GLN A 155 -33.66 -22.94 -21.63
C GLN A 155 -33.22 -24.00 -22.62
N VAL A 156 -31.94 -24.31 -22.63
CA VAL A 156 -31.35 -25.27 -23.56
C VAL A 156 -30.69 -26.38 -22.76
N GLU A 157 -31.25 -27.59 -22.96
CA GLU A 157 -30.70 -28.82 -22.40
C GLU A 157 -29.49 -29.27 -23.22
N LEU A 158 -28.37 -29.51 -22.52
CA LEU A 158 -27.18 -30.11 -23.10
C LEU A 158 -27.02 -31.54 -22.61
N SER A 159 -26.60 -32.45 -23.50
CA SER A 159 -26.61 -33.89 -23.24
C SER A 159 -25.70 -34.34 -22.08
N ASN A 160 -24.65 -33.55 -21.73
CA ASN A 160 -23.62 -33.94 -20.75
C ASN A 160 -23.29 -32.84 -19.75
N GLY A 161 -24.03 -31.76 -19.71
CA GLY A 161 -23.61 -30.57 -18.95
C GLY A 161 -24.77 -29.80 -18.31
N PRO A 162 -24.50 -28.57 -17.91
CA PRO A 162 -25.52 -27.68 -17.36
C PRO A 162 -26.56 -27.32 -18.39
N GLU A 163 -27.81 -27.17 -17.99
CA GLU A 163 -28.81 -26.50 -18.81
C GLU A 163 -28.47 -25.01 -18.93
N LEU A 164 -28.44 -24.51 -20.16
CA LEU A 164 -28.15 -23.11 -20.42
C LEU A 164 -29.44 -22.28 -20.30
N LYS A 165 -29.32 -21.12 -19.67
CA LYS A 165 -30.29 -20.02 -19.79
C LYS A 165 -29.66 -18.94 -20.65
N CYS A 166 -30.28 -18.62 -21.79
CA CYS A 166 -29.67 -17.69 -22.75
C CYS A 166 -30.72 -16.79 -23.40
N LEU A 167 -30.27 -15.69 -23.95
CA LEU A 167 -31.02 -14.87 -24.89
C LEU A 167 -30.36 -15.02 -26.26
N ASP A 168 -31.14 -15.41 -27.27
CA ASP A 168 -30.65 -15.60 -28.63
C ASP A 168 -30.84 -14.30 -29.43
N PHE A 169 -29.75 -13.80 -30.01
CA PHE A 169 -29.69 -12.60 -30.83
C PHE A 169 -29.49 -12.95 -32.29
N ASP A 170 -30.41 -12.50 -33.13
CA ASP A 170 -30.44 -12.79 -34.57
C ASP A 170 -29.27 -12.18 -35.32
N PRO A 171 -28.71 -12.80 -36.37
CA PRO A 171 -27.62 -12.28 -37.16
C PRO A 171 -28.03 -11.23 -38.21
N SER A 172 -29.31 -10.95 -38.39
CA SER A 172 -29.81 -10.11 -39.52
C SER A 172 -30.09 -8.66 -39.15
N SER A 173 -30.24 -8.37 -37.85
CA SER A 173 -30.55 -7.02 -37.36
C SER A 173 -29.99 -6.79 -35.96
N ASP A 174 -29.70 -5.53 -35.63
CA ASP A 174 -29.34 -5.17 -34.28
C ASP A 174 -30.46 -5.46 -33.30
N GLU A 175 -30.21 -6.31 -32.34
CA GLU A 175 -31.14 -6.68 -31.29
C GLU A 175 -30.64 -6.31 -29.91
N ASN A 176 -31.58 -6.09 -28.97
CA ASN A 176 -31.31 -5.52 -27.69
C ASN A 176 -31.97 -6.30 -26.56
N ALA A 177 -31.30 -6.37 -25.41
CA ALA A 177 -31.86 -6.76 -24.13
C ALA A 177 -31.44 -5.78 -23.03
N GLN A 178 -32.26 -5.72 -21.98
CA GLN A 178 -31.98 -4.82 -20.85
C GLN A 178 -31.85 -5.60 -19.55
N PHE A 179 -31.12 -4.99 -18.62
CA PHE A 179 -30.98 -5.45 -17.24
C PHE A 179 -30.72 -4.26 -16.31
N THR A 180 -30.80 -4.50 -15.01
CA THR A 180 -30.57 -3.46 -14.01
C THR A 180 -29.51 -3.90 -13.01
N VAL A 181 -28.75 -2.93 -12.51
CA VAL A 181 -27.74 -3.10 -11.47
C VAL A 181 -27.84 -1.94 -10.50
N CYS A 182 -27.69 -2.21 -9.20
CA CYS A 182 -27.38 -1.20 -8.21
C CYS A 182 -25.90 -1.34 -7.85
N PHE A 183 -25.10 -0.36 -8.18
CA PHE A 183 -23.68 -0.38 -7.85
C PHE A 183 -23.45 -0.25 -6.35
N PRO A 184 -22.38 -0.88 -5.79
CA PRO A 184 -22.03 -0.68 -4.39
C PRO A 184 -21.60 0.76 -4.14
N LYS A 185 -21.78 1.24 -2.90
CA LYS A 185 -21.39 2.61 -2.50
C LYS A 185 -19.92 2.94 -2.74
N SER A 186 -19.09 1.91 -2.87
CA SER A 186 -17.67 2.07 -3.17
C SER A 186 -17.37 2.33 -4.65
N TRP A 187 -18.36 2.27 -5.57
CA TRP A 187 -18.13 2.64 -6.95
C TRP A 187 -17.73 4.11 -7.05
N ASN A 188 -16.70 4.40 -7.83
CA ASN A 188 -16.18 5.77 -8.01
C ASN A 188 -16.99 6.62 -8.99
N GLU A 189 -18.18 6.11 -9.44
CA GLU A 189 -19.06 6.77 -10.42
C GLU A 189 -18.41 7.05 -11.77
N GLY A 190 -17.27 6.43 -12.02
CA GLY A 190 -16.52 6.52 -13.27
C GLY A 190 -17.06 5.60 -14.37
N THR A 191 -16.33 5.54 -15.46
CA THR A 191 -16.64 4.62 -16.57
C THR A 191 -16.47 3.18 -16.15
N ILE A 192 -17.22 2.31 -16.81
CA ILE A 192 -17.13 0.85 -16.65
C ILE A 192 -16.63 0.23 -17.95
N THR A 193 -16.21 -1.03 -17.90
CA THR A 193 -16.00 -1.86 -19.08
C THR A 193 -16.79 -3.16 -18.92
N PHE A 194 -16.97 -3.91 -20.00
CA PHE A 194 -17.69 -5.17 -19.93
C PHE A 194 -17.07 -6.26 -20.79
N GLN A 195 -17.46 -7.49 -20.50
CA GLN A 195 -17.29 -8.66 -21.35
C GLN A 195 -18.61 -9.43 -21.44
N ALA A 196 -18.96 -9.87 -22.66
CA ALA A 196 -20.08 -10.76 -22.88
C ALA A 196 -19.61 -12.22 -22.86
N PHE A 197 -20.36 -13.06 -22.18
CA PHE A 197 -20.24 -14.52 -22.20
C PHE A 197 -21.31 -15.08 -23.13
N TRP A 198 -20.91 -15.77 -24.18
CA TRP A 198 -21.83 -16.21 -25.24
C TRP A 198 -21.37 -17.51 -25.89
N THR A 199 -22.27 -18.13 -26.67
CA THR A 199 -21.99 -19.32 -27.45
C THR A 199 -22.80 -19.30 -28.75
N VAL A 200 -22.57 -20.28 -29.61
CA VAL A 200 -23.33 -20.55 -30.85
C VAL A 200 -23.63 -22.04 -30.95
N THR A 201 -24.79 -22.41 -31.49
CA THR A 201 -25.15 -23.83 -31.71
C THR A 201 -24.52 -24.44 -32.95
N GLY A 202 -24.06 -23.61 -33.89
CA GLY A 202 -23.45 -24.04 -35.14
C GLY A 202 -21.92 -24.18 -35.03
N THR A 203 -21.30 -24.40 -36.19
CA THR A 203 -19.84 -24.50 -36.34
C THR A 203 -19.25 -23.33 -37.14
N ASN A 204 -20.01 -22.29 -37.38
CA ASN A 204 -19.55 -21.10 -38.07
C ASN A 204 -18.58 -20.34 -37.17
N THR A 205 -17.40 -19.98 -37.70
CA THR A 205 -16.34 -19.29 -36.98
C THR A 205 -16.43 -17.77 -37.07
N GLY A 206 -17.54 -17.24 -37.56
CA GLY A 206 -17.76 -15.78 -37.64
C GLY A 206 -17.61 -15.08 -36.30
N THR A 207 -17.41 -13.78 -36.39
CA THR A 207 -17.23 -12.90 -35.22
C THR A 207 -18.58 -12.41 -34.71
N VAL A 208 -18.66 -12.13 -33.39
CA VAL A 208 -19.82 -11.46 -32.77
C VAL A 208 -19.32 -10.18 -32.08
N ALA A 209 -20.02 -9.07 -32.32
CA ALA A 209 -19.77 -7.78 -31.70
C ALA A 209 -20.87 -7.44 -30.71
N TRP A 210 -20.48 -7.24 -29.44
CA TRP A 210 -21.38 -6.88 -28.36
C TRP A 210 -21.21 -5.42 -27.97
N GLY A 211 -22.32 -4.69 -27.85
CA GLY A 211 -22.37 -3.31 -27.38
C GLY A 211 -23.05 -3.19 -26.02
N LEU A 212 -22.73 -2.14 -25.27
CA LEU A 212 -23.37 -1.82 -24.00
C LEU A 212 -23.54 -0.31 -23.85
N SER A 213 -24.71 0.10 -23.37
CA SER A 213 -24.99 1.46 -22.92
C SER A 213 -25.69 1.43 -21.57
N GLY A 214 -25.56 2.51 -20.78
CA GLY A 214 -26.15 2.55 -19.44
C GLY A 214 -26.69 3.93 -19.08
N VAL A 215 -27.67 3.97 -18.16
CA VAL A 215 -28.20 5.17 -17.54
C VAL A 215 -28.57 4.90 -16.09
N SER A 216 -28.18 5.78 -15.17
CA SER A 216 -28.56 5.73 -13.76
C SER A 216 -29.75 6.65 -13.50
N ILE A 217 -30.74 6.17 -12.73
CA ILE A 217 -31.96 6.87 -12.36
C ILE A 217 -31.95 7.05 -10.85
N ALA A 218 -31.92 8.31 -10.42
CA ALA A 218 -32.00 8.66 -9.00
C ALA A 218 -33.43 8.71 -8.50
N ASP A 219 -33.61 8.80 -7.18
CA ASP A 219 -34.89 9.08 -6.55
C ASP A 219 -35.50 10.39 -7.11
N ASP A 220 -36.81 10.41 -7.30
CA ASP A 220 -37.56 11.51 -7.92
C ASP A 220 -37.15 11.87 -9.37
N ALA A 221 -36.22 11.13 -10.01
CA ALA A 221 -35.86 11.33 -11.40
C ALA A 221 -36.80 10.56 -12.35
N SER A 222 -36.96 11.09 -13.58
CA SER A 222 -37.76 10.40 -14.61
C SER A 222 -37.09 9.09 -15.05
N VAL A 223 -37.84 8.00 -15.01
CA VAL A 223 -37.40 6.72 -15.60
C VAL A 223 -37.39 6.77 -17.13
N ASN A 224 -38.03 7.79 -17.74
CA ASN A 224 -37.98 8.03 -19.18
C ASN A 224 -36.74 8.88 -19.55
N THR A 225 -35.56 8.33 -19.32
CA THR A 225 -34.28 8.96 -19.58
C THR A 225 -33.49 8.14 -20.60
N ALA A 226 -32.84 8.81 -21.54
CA ALA A 226 -32.06 8.14 -22.59
C ALA A 226 -30.83 7.43 -22.04
N PHE A 227 -30.50 6.28 -22.60
CA PHE A 227 -29.21 5.62 -22.37
C PHE A 227 -28.05 6.52 -22.82
N GLY A 228 -26.90 6.33 -22.20
CA GLY A 228 -25.64 6.88 -22.68
C GLY A 228 -25.24 6.32 -24.05
N THR A 229 -24.11 6.77 -24.58
CA THR A 229 -23.58 6.29 -25.85
C THR A 229 -23.27 4.79 -25.75
N ASN A 230 -23.74 4.02 -26.75
CA ASN A 230 -23.39 2.63 -26.87
C ASN A 230 -21.91 2.45 -27.21
N VAL A 231 -21.22 1.56 -26.51
CA VAL A 231 -19.82 1.22 -26.75
C VAL A 231 -19.73 -0.23 -27.18
N VAL A 232 -19.28 -0.47 -28.41
CA VAL A 232 -19.14 -1.81 -28.99
C VAL A 232 -17.74 -2.34 -28.70
N ALA A 233 -17.67 -3.54 -28.12
CA ALA A 233 -16.42 -4.25 -27.91
C ALA A 233 -15.89 -4.78 -29.24
N THR A 234 -14.58 -4.93 -29.37
CA THR A 234 -13.98 -5.56 -30.55
C THR A 234 -14.61 -6.93 -30.80
N ALA A 235 -15.09 -7.15 -32.02
CA ALA A 235 -15.70 -8.39 -32.41
C ALA A 235 -14.80 -9.59 -32.13
N LYS A 236 -15.39 -10.68 -31.64
CA LYS A 236 -14.65 -11.90 -31.26
C LYS A 236 -15.16 -13.08 -32.08
N ALA A 237 -14.21 -13.76 -32.73
CA ALA A 237 -14.52 -14.98 -33.49
C ALA A 237 -14.94 -16.13 -32.57
N PHE A 238 -15.94 -16.89 -33.00
CA PHE A 238 -16.34 -18.14 -32.37
C PHE A 238 -15.32 -19.26 -32.71
N SER A 239 -15.19 -20.24 -31.84
CA SER A 239 -14.22 -21.34 -31.97
C SER A 239 -14.49 -22.29 -33.16
N GLY A 240 -15.74 -22.34 -33.60
CA GLY A 240 -16.21 -23.32 -34.59
C GLY A 240 -16.62 -24.67 -33.99
N THR A 241 -16.62 -24.80 -32.69
CA THR A 241 -17.17 -25.98 -31.98
C THR A 241 -18.49 -25.63 -31.31
N SER A 242 -19.55 -26.30 -31.70
CA SER A 242 -20.91 -26.05 -31.17
C SER A 242 -20.91 -26.04 -29.64
N ASN A 243 -21.56 -25.06 -29.06
CA ASN A 243 -21.73 -24.81 -27.62
C ASN A 243 -20.40 -24.50 -26.85
N ASP A 244 -19.28 -24.22 -27.52
CA ASP A 244 -18.13 -23.70 -26.84
C ASP A 244 -18.44 -22.33 -26.21
N MET A 245 -17.95 -22.15 -24.98
CA MET A 245 -18.05 -20.86 -24.30
C MET A 245 -17.06 -19.86 -24.94
N THR A 246 -17.59 -18.72 -25.37
CA THR A 246 -16.77 -17.61 -25.85
C THR A 246 -16.95 -16.40 -24.95
N VAL A 247 -15.86 -15.70 -24.67
CA VAL A 247 -15.87 -14.44 -23.91
C VAL A 247 -15.38 -13.34 -24.84
N SER A 248 -16.17 -12.26 -24.98
CA SER A 248 -15.76 -11.12 -25.81
C SER A 248 -14.45 -10.49 -25.33
N ALA A 249 -13.79 -9.72 -26.20
CA ALA A 249 -12.76 -8.79 -25.73
C ALA A 249 -13.37 -7.86 -24.67
N ALA A 250 -12.51 -7.34 -23.77
CA ALA A 250 -12.93 -6.26 -22.90
C ALA A 250 -13.32 -5.04 -23.75
N SER A 251 -14.43 -4.39 -23.43
CA SER A 251 -14.88 -3.21 -24.14
C SER A 251 -13.96 -2.00 -23.88
N GLY A 252 -14.10 -0.96 -24.69
CA GLY A 252 -13.71 0.38 -24.33
C GLY A 252 -14.50 0.90 -23.11
N ALA A 253 -14.16 2.09 -22.63
CA ALA A 253 -14.82 2.73 -21.51
C ALA A 253 -16.28 3.10 -21.86
N VAL A 254 -17.24 2.54 -21.13
CA VAL A 254 -18.67 2.85 -21.21
C VAL A 254 -19.00 3.93 -20.20
N THR A 255 -19.45 5.09 -20.67
CA THR A 255 -19.95 6.15 -19.81
C THR A 255 -21.41 5.86 -19.47
N VAL A 256 -21.70 5.62 -18.20
CA VAL A 256 -23.08 5.51 -17.71
C VAL A 256 -23.66 6.91 -17.61
N ALA A 257 -24.74 7.19 -18.31
CA ALA A 257 -25.41 8.50 -18.22
C ALA A 257 -25.92 8.71 -16.79
N SER A 258 -25.73 9.90 -16.23
CA SER A 258 -26.11 10.26 -14.85
C SER A 258 -25.55 9.31 -13.79
N ALA A 259 -24.32 8.80 -13.98
CA ALA A 259 -23.69 7.86 -13.07
C ALA A 259 -23.70 8.38 -11.64
N ALA A 260 -24.25 7.60 -10.71
CA ALA A 260 -24.24 7.88 -9.29
C ALA A 260 -24.46 6.59 -8.49
N VAL A 261 -23.92 6.53 -7.26
CA VAL A 261 -24.28 5.51 -6.27
C VAL A 261 -25.69 5.78 -5.73
N ASP A 262 -26.27 4.84 -5.02
CA ASP A 262 -27.64 4.96 -4.48
C ASP A 262 -28.72 5.19 -5.55
N THR A 263 -28.47 4.75 -6.81
CA THR A 263 -29.36 4.82 -7.95
C THR A 263 -29.60 3.43 -8.52
N GLN A 264 -30.68 3.30 -9.30
CA GLN A 264 -30.86 2.13 -10.14
C GLN A 264 -30.29 2.40 -11.53
N THR A 265 -29.28 1.62 -11.93
CA THR A 265 -28.68 1.73 -13.25
C THR A 265 -29.30 0.73 -14.20
N TYR A 266 -29.86 1.20 -15.29
CA TYR A 266 -30.33 0.40 -16.40
C TYR A 266 -29.25 0.26 -17.44
N PHE A 267 -29.08 -0.93 -17.96
CA PHE A 267 -28.17 -1.25 -19.06
C PHE A 267 -28.94 -1.82 -20.23
N GLN A 268 -28.48 -1.48 -21.44
CA GLN A 268 -28.91 -2.13 -22.67
C GLN A 268 -27.69 -2.79 -23.31
N VAL A 269 -27.75 -4.11 -23.44
CA VAL A 269 -26.80 -4.90 -24.24
C VAL A 269 -27.36 -5.07 -25.65
N MET A 270 -26.50 -5.02 -26.64
CA MET A 270 -26.91 -5.20 -28.04
C MET A 270 -25.89 -6.07 -28.78
N ARG A 271 -26.39 -6.84 -29.80
CA ARG A 271 -25.56 -7.40 -30.86
C ARG A 271 -25.50 -6.39 -31.99
N ASP A 272 -24.28 -5.94 -32.36
CA ASP A 272 -24.05 -5.04 -33.49
C ASP A 272 -23.71 -5.89 -34.73
N VAL A 273 -24.73 -6.19 -35.54
CA VAL A 273 -24.56 -7.04 -36.73
C VAL A 273 -23.78 -6.31 -37.86
N SER A 274 -23.66 -5.00 -37.77
CA SER A 274 -22.83 -4.25 -38.72
C SER A 274 -21.32 -4.40 -38.45
N ALA A 275 -20.96 -4.78 -37.25
CA ALA A 275 -19.59 -5.00 -36.78
C ALA A 275 -19.21 -6.48 -36.62
N ASP A 276 -20.13 -7.42 -36.97
CA ASP A 276 -19.90 -8.84 -36.88
C ASP A 276 -20.18 -9.58 -38.19
N ASP A 277 -19.80 -10.85 -38.30
CA ASP A 277 -20.05 -11.70 -39.46
C ASP A 277 -20.51 -13.14 -39.09
N GLN A 278 -20.96 -13.37 -37.85
CA GLN A 278 -21.53 -14.63 -37.43
C GLN A 278 -22.92 -14.80 -38.07
N SER A 279 -23.08 -15.85 -38.89
CA SER A 279 -24.31 -16.10 -39.62
C SER A 279 -25.40 -16.82 -38.84
N GLY A 280 -25.12 -17.25 -37.62
CA GLY A 280 -26.09 -17.87 -36.71
C GLY A 280 -26.44 -16.98 -35.51
N ASP A 281 -27.48 -17.38 -34.78
CA ASP A 281 -27.83 -16.69 -33.54
C ASP A 281 -26.69 -16.74 -32.54
N ALA A 282 -26.41 -15.62 -31.92
CA ALA A 282 -25.47 -15.53 -30.81
C ALA A 282 -26.25 -15.66 -29.49
N ARG A 283 -25.95 -16.73 -28.73
CA ARG A 283 -26.55 -17.00 -27.42
C ARG A 283 -25.84 -16.27 -26.33
N LEU A 284 -26.39 -15.18 -25.82
CA LEU A 284 -25.88 -14.48 -24.66
C LEU A 284 -26.18 -15.27 -23.38
N LEU A 285 -25.14 -15.55 -22.59
CA LEU A 285 -25.24 -16.25 -21.29
C LEU A 285 -25.15 -15.27 -20.12
N GLY A 286 -24.52 -14.14 -20.33
CA GLY A 286 -24.41 -13.07 -19.34
C GLY A 286 -23.39 -12.02 -19.69
N ILE A 287 -23.43 -10.95 -18.92
CA ILE A 287 -22.49 -9.81 -19.02
C ILE A 287 -21.71 -9.70 -17.72
N LYS A 288 -20.41 -9.56 -17.84
CA LYS A 288 -19.53 -9.22 -16.72
C LYS A 288 -19.14 -7.75 -16.84
N LEU A 289 -19.54 -6.96 -15.87
CA LEU A 289 -19.18 -5.55 -15.74
C LEU A 289 -17.94 -5.43 -14.88
N PHE A 290 -17.05 -4.50 -15.24
CA PHE A 290 -15.87 -4.13 -14.45
C PHE A 290 -15.99 -2.65 -14.11
N PHE A 291 -15.82 -2.31 -12.85
CA PHE A 291 -15.92 -0.96 -12.36
C PHE A 291 -14.83 -0.69 -11.32
N THR A 292 -14.44 0.56 -11.18
CA THR A 292 -13.42 0.94 -10.19
C THR A 292 -14.11 1.36 -8.90
N THR A 293 -13.58 0.87 -7.77
CA THR A 293 -13.99 1.32 -6.45
C THR A 293 -13.01 2.38 -5.94
N ASP A 294 -13.52 3.32 -5.17
CA ASP A 294 -12.72 4.20 -4.33
C ASP A 294 -12.76 3.72 -2.87
N ALA A 295 -11.88 4.29 -2.07
CA ALA A 295 -11.74 3.93 -0.66
C ALA A 295 -12.75 4.69 0.25
N LYS A 296 -13.96 5.04 -0.25
CA LYS A 296 -14.99 5.71 0.56
C LYS A 296 -15.59 4.81 1.62
#